data_98a0a74fabe3689a9315a68694c3e656
#
_entry.id   98a0a74fabe3689a9315a68694c3e656
#
_cell.length_a   1.000
_cell.length_b   1.000
_cell.length_c   1.000
_cell.angle_alpha   90.00
_cell.angle_beta   90.00
_cell.angle_gamma   90.00
#
_symmetry.space_group_name_H-M   'P 1'
#
loop_
_entity.id
_entity.type
_entity.pdbx_description
1 polymer ?
#
loop_
_entity_poly.entity_id
_entity_poly.type
_entity_poly.pdbx_seq_one_letter_code
_entity_poly.pdbx_strand_id
1 'polypeptide(L)'
;EAMDAVLWNGEHYRQVIDDVDAHRYQYGEGVLSDQLLGQFHARLNGLGDIVDPERVRSALRAIVTHNHRADLTGHESTQRVYALGDEGGLLLASWPRGGRPAIPFVYSDEVWTGVEHQVATTLLYAGLADEALLIERTLRSRYDGTARSPWNEIECGNHYARSLASWGLLLAASGAQWDAPARTLSFDPIDDGAFLFTTDRAWGRAEVHGDELTLHIDGGILDADQIVLRGRALPLSEPLAAGQSSPALRPDPIPQETP
;
A
#
# COMPACT_ATOMS: atom_id res chain seq x y z
N GLU A 1 11.75 10.41 -15.84
CA GLU A 1 11.11 11.38 -16.78
C GLU A 1 10.89 10.78 -18.17
N ALA A 2 11.93 10.21 -18.85
CA ALA A 2 11.76 9.70 -20.22
C ALA A 2 10.78 8.50 -20.30
N MET A 3 10.92 7.52 -19.42
CA MET A 3 10.01 6.36 -19.36
C MET A 3 8.59 6.79 -19.01
N ASP A 4 8.45 7.69 -18.04
CA ASP A 4 7.16 8.21 -17.61
C ASP A 4 6.40 8.91 -18.76
N ALA A 5 7.11 9.69 -19.58
CA ALA A 5 6.52 10.35 -20.73
C ALA A 5 6.08 9.37 -21.86
N VAL A 6 6.77 8.24 -22.01
CA VAL A 6 6.49 7.25 -23.08
C VAL A 6 5.40 6.27 -22.65
N LEU A 7 5.40 5.84 -21.38
CA LEU A 7 4.49 4.79 -20.90
C LEU A 7 3.13 5.33 -20.45
N TRP A 8 3.03 6.63 -20.14
CA TRP A 8 1.80 7.25 -19.69
C TRP A 8 0.82 7.49 -20.84
N ASN A 9 -0.40 6.94 -20.76
CA ASN A 9 -1.43 7.06 -21.80
C ASN A 9 -2.52 8.11 -21.50
N GLY A 10 -2.35 8.89 -20.43
CA GLY A 10 -3.33 9.88 -19.97
C GLY A 10 -4.18 9.39 -18.79
N GLU A 11 -4.16 8.11 -18.44
CA GLU A 11 -4.93 7.52 -17.34
C GLU A 11 -4.10 6.56 -16.48
N HIS A 12 -3.28 5.72 -17.12
CA HIS A 12 -2.45 4.70 -16.47
C HIS A 12 -1.17 4.44 -17.28
N TYR A 13 -0.25 3.67 -16.70
CA TYR A 13 0.96 3.23 -17.39
C TYR A 13 0.67 1.98 -18.21
N ARG A 14 1.13 1.98 -19.44
CA ARG A 14 0.97 0.90 -20.41
C ARG A 14 2.30 0.30 -20.83
N GLN A 15 2.27 -0.83 -21.47
CA GLN A 15 3.40 -1.37 -22.18
C GLN A 15 3.40 -0.82 -23.62
N VAL A 16 4.49 -0.21 -24.04
CA VAL A 16 4.66 0.26 -25.42
C VAL A 16 5.38 -0.81 -26.22
N ILE A 17 4.69 -1.35 -27.20
CA ILE A 17 5.17 -2.41 -28.09
C ILE A 17 4.50 -2.23 -29.46
N ASP A 18 5.25 -2.37 -30.55
CA ASP A 18 4.78 -2.08 -31.90
C ASP A 18 3.68 -3.06 -32.35
N ASP A 19 3.89 -4.35 -32.10
CA ASP A 19 2.91 -5.42 -32.39
C ASP A 19 2.85 -6.36 -31.18
N VAL A 20 1.79 -6.20 -30.39
CA VAL A 20 1.60 -6.97 -29.16
C VAL A 20 1.37 -8.46 -29.43
N ASP A 21 0.82 -8.82 -30.59
CA ASP A 21 0.54 -10.20 -30.98
C ASP A 21 1.75 -10.91 -31.61
N ALA A 22 2.78 -10.16 -32.03
CA ALA A 22 4.05 -10.74 -32.48
C ALA A 22 4.83 -11.42 -31.33
N HIS A 23 4.49 -11.08 -30.08
CA HIS A 23 5.16 -11.59 -28.89
C HIS A 23 4.15 -12.18 -27.91
N ARG A 24 4.48 -13.38 -27.36
CA ARG A 24 3.64 -14.00 -26.32
C ARG A 24 3.78 -13.28 -24.98
N TYR A 25 2.72 -13.33 -24.16
CA TYR A 25 2.73 -12.96 -22.76
C TYR A 25 2.91 -11.44 -22.52
N GLN A 26 2.46 -10.65 -23.46
CA GLN A 26 2.45 -9.20 -23.32
C GLN A 26 1.11 -8.71 -22.76
N TYR A 27 1.06 -7.44 -22.31
CA TYR A 27 -0.19 -6.84 -21.86
C TYR A 27 -0.56 -5.55 -22.64
N GLY A 28 0.38 -4.94 -23.38
CA GLY A 28 0.12 -3.79 -24.25
C GLY A 28 -0.62 -2.65 -23.57
N GLU A 29 -1.82 -2.34 -24.06
CA GLU A 29 -2.69 -1.28 -23.53
C GLU A 29 -3.48 -1.71 -22.28
N GLY A 30 -3.26 -2.90 -21.74
CA GLY A 30 -3.95 -3.40 -20.54
C GLY A 30 -3.62 -2.59 -19.28
N VAL A 31 -4.60 -2.50 -18.39
CA VAL A 31 -4.43 -1.95 -17.05
C VAL A 31 -3.81 -3.02 -16.17
N LEU A 32 -2.53 -2.90 -15.85
CA LEU A 32 -1.82 -3.85 -14.99
C LEU A 32 -1.93 -3.42 -13.53
N SER A 33 -2.32 -4.31 -12.62
CA SER A 33 -2.53 -3.95 -11.20
C SER A 33 -1.25 -3.62 -10.47
N ASP A 34 -0.13 -4.28 -10.79
CA ASP A 34 1.16 -4.02 -10.14
C ASP A 34 2.06 -3.01 -10.88
N GLN A 35 1.50 -2.22 -11.81
CA GLN A 35 2.24 -1.22 -12.58
C GLN A 35 3.00 -0.20 -11.71
N LEU A 36 2.58 0.01 -10.47
CA LEU A 36 3.17 0.95 -9.52
C LEU A 36 4.04 0.26 -8.44
N LEU A 37 4.52 -0.96 -8.67
CA LEU A 37 5.34 -1.70 -7.71
C LEU A 37 6.60 -0.92 -7.26
N GLY A 38 7.25 -0.19 -8.17
CA GLY A 38 8.40 0.66 -7.83
C GLY A 38 8.01 1.82 -6.90
N GLN A 39 6.86 2.44 -7.13
CA GLN A 39 6.31 3.51 -6.29
C GLN A 39 5.93 3.00 -4.88
N PHE A 40 5.34 1.80 -4.79
CA PHE A 40 5.07 1.13 -3.53
C PHE A 40 6.34 0.96 -2.69
N HIS A 41 7.40 0.41 -3.28
CA HIS A 41 8.68 0.25 -2.58
C HIS A 41 9.32 1.59 -2.21
N ALA A 42 9.22 2.60 -3.06
CA ALA A 42 9.76 3.92 -2.77
C ALA A 42 9.10 4.54 -1.52
N ARG A 43 7.77 4.45 -1.42
CA ARG A 43 7.04 4.94 -0.24
C ARG A 43 7.36 4.15 1.03
N LEU A 44 7.39 2.81 0.95
CA LEU A 44 7.76 1.96 2.10
C LEU A 44 9.15 2.27 2.66
N ASN A 45 10.09 2.68 1.79
CA ASN A 45 11.46 2.98 2.18
C ASN A 45 11.73 4.49 2.40
N GLY A 46 10.69 5.31 2.51
CA GLY A 46 10.83 6.73 2.80
C GLY A 46 11.43 7.58 1.66
N LEU A 47 11.47 7.06 0.44
CA LEU A 47 12.00 7.78 -0.73
C LEU A 47 10.98 8.75 -1.36
N GLY A 48 9.73 8.71 -0.89
CA GLY A 48 8.67 9.55 -1.43
C GLY A 48 8.18 9.11 -2.81
N ASP A 49 7.76 10.08 -3.62
CA ASP A 49 7.24 9.81 -4.96
C ASP A 49 8.38 9.82 -5.99
N ILE A 50 8.48 8.73 -6.76
CA ILE A 50 9.43 8.57 -7.87
C ILE A 50 8.80 8.89 -9.23
N VAL A 51 7.48 9.03 -9.27
CA VAL A 51 6.68 9.49 -10.41
C VAL A 51 5.69 10.57 -9.95
N ASP A 52 5.09 11.28 -10.89
CA ASP A 52 4.13 12.36 -10.59
C ASP A 52 2.97 11.86 -9.72
N PRO A 53 2.68 12.49 -8.57
CA PRO A 53 1.63 12.05 -7.63
C PRO A 53 0.23 12.01 -8.25
N GLU A 54 -0.10 12.93 -9.18
CA GLU A 54 -1.41 12.92 -9.83
C GLU A 54 -1.53 11.75 -10.82
N ARG A 55 -0.44 11.37 -11.49
CA ARG A 55 -0.40 10.17 -12.31
C ARG A 55 -0.51 8.91 -11.45
N VAL A 56 0.12 8.87 -10.29
CA VAL A 56 -0.05 7.77 -9.32
C VAL A 56 -1.52 7.63 -8.95
N ARG A 57 -2.19 8.72 -8.55
CA ARG A 57 -3.63 8.69 -8.21
C ARG A 57 -4.50 8.26 -9.37
N SER A 58 -4.23 8.77 -10.58
CA SER A 58 -4.97 8.40 -11.79
C SER A 58 -4.82 6.91 -12.09
N ALA A 59 -3.59 6.39 -12.09
CA ALA A 59 -3.31 4.98 -12.35
C ALA A 59 -3.97 4.06 -11.30
N LEU A 60 -3.94 4.45 -10.01
CA LEU A 60 -4.59 3.70 -8.94
C LEU A 60 -6.11 3.64 -9.13
N ARG A 61 -6.75 4.77 -9.48
CA ARG A 61 -8.19 4.79 -9.79
C ARG A 61 -8.52 3.94 -11.01
N ALA A 62 -7.69 3.96 -12.05
CA ALA A 62 -7.84 3.09 -13.20
C ALA A 62 -7.75 1.61 -12.81
N ILE A 63 -6.78 1.23 -11.97
CA ILE A 63 -6.65 -0.13 -11.44
C ILE A 63 -7.93 -0.55 -10.70
N VAL A 64 -8.42 0.27 -9.77
CA VAL A 64 -9.65 -0.06 -9.02
C VAL A 64 -10.85 -0.15 -9.96
N THR A 65 -11.03 0.83 -10.84
CA THR A 65 -12.19 0.89 -11.74
C THR A 65 -12.23 -0.28 -12.72
N HIS A 66 -11.09 -0.67 -13.24
CA HIS A 66 -11.03 -1.62 -14.36
C HIS A 66 -10.69 -3.05 -13.93
N ASN A 67 -10.00 -3.24 -12.81
CA ASN A 67 -9.55 -4.56 -12.38
C ASN A 67 -10.30 -5.11 -11.17
N HIS A 68 -10.90 -4.27 -10.31
CA HIS A 68 -11.70 -4.77 -9.20
C HIS A 68 -12.99 -5.42 -9.73
N ARG A 69 -13.31 -6.60 -9.19
CA ARG A 69 -14.56 -7.33 -9.40
C ARG A 69 -15.19 -7.61 -8.06
N ALA A 70 -16.43 -7.19 -7.90
CA ALA A 70 -17.22 -7.53 -6.71
C ALA A 70 -17.64 -9.01 -6.72
N ASP A 71 -17.71 -9.60 -7.90
CA ASP A 71 -18.20 -10.95 -8.17
C ASP A 71 -17.43 -11.48 -9.40
N LEU A 72 -16.94 -12.71 -9.30
CA LEU A 72 -16.21 -13.41 -10.36
C LEU A 72 -17.05 -14.50 -11.03
N THR A 73 -18.37 -14.54 -10.80
CA THR A 73 -19.28 -15.46 -11.50
C THR A 73 -19.18 -15.24 -13.00
N GLY A 74 -18.84 -16.30 -13.72
CA GLY A 74 -18.63 -16.24 -15.17
C GLY A 74 -17.28 -15.65 -15.60
N HIS A 75 -16.41 -15.29 -14.66
CA HIS A 75 -15.02 -14.95 -14.98
C HIS A 75 -14.23 -16.22 -15.30
N GLU A 76 -13.51 -16.19 -16.41
CA GLU A 76 -12.64 -17.30 -16.83
C GLU A 76 -11.16 -16.90 -16.63
N SER A 77 -10.40 -17.75 -15.95
CA SER A 77 -8.95 -17.63 -15.87
C SER A 77 -8.28 -18.58 -16.85
N THR A 78 -7.29 -18.07 -17.56
CA THR A 78 -6.54 -18.87 -18.56
C THR A 78 -5.61 -19.90 -17.92
N GLN A 79 -5.27 -19.81 -16.63
CA GLN A 79 -4.32 -20.69 -16.00
C GLN A 79 -4.77 -21.17 -14.62
N ARG A 80 -4.66 -20.34 -13.59
CA ARG A 80 -4.93 -20.71 -12.20
C ARG A 80 -6.07 -19.88 -11.64
N VAL A 81 -6.77 -20.41 -10.65
CA VAL A 81 -7.90 -19.73 -10.01
C VAL A 81 -7.67 -19.68 -8.51
N TYR A 82 -7.52 -18.48 -7.94
CA TYR A 82 -7.38 -18.24 -6.51
C TYR A 82 -8.56 -17.51 -5.89
N ALA A 83 -9.46 -16.98 -6.71
CA ALA A 83 -10.78 -16.47 -6.33
C ALA A 83 -11.79 -16.89 -7.39
N LEU A 84 -12.98 -17.34 -7.03
CA LEU A 84 -13.94 -17.97 -7.95
C LEU A 84 -15.38 -17.80 -7.49
N GLY A 85 -16.31 -17.98 -8.43
CA GLY A 85 -17.73 -17.91 -8.15
C GLY A 85 -18.16 -16.51 -7.72
N ASP A 86 -18.89 -16.42 -6.63
CA ASP A 86 -19.39 -15.19 -6.04
C ASP A 86 -18.34 -14.40 -5.22
N GLU A 87 -17.09 -14.86 -5.19
CA GLU A 87 -16.01 -14.12 -4.57
C GLU A 87 -15.61 -12.90 -5.41
N GLY A 88 -15.26 -11.82 -4.74
CA GLY A 88 -14.67 -10.65 -5.39
C GLY A 88 -13.13 -10.68 -5.36
N GLY A 89 -12.49 -9.83 -6.14
CA GLY A 89 -11.04 -9.68 -6.16
C GLY A 89 -10.53 -8.64 -7.13
N LEU A 90 -9.22 -8.39 -7.08
CA LEU A 90 -8.53 -7.50 -8.01
C LEU A 90 -7.78 -8.33 -9.05
N LEU A 91 -8.24 -8.30 -10.31
CA LEU A 91 -7.56 -8.97 -11.41
C LEU A 91 -6.16 -8.37 -11.63
N LEU A 92 -5.21 -9.21 -12.07
CA LEU A 92 -3.87 -8.72 -12.37
C LEU A 92 -3.82 -7.82 -13.59
N ALA A 93 -4.67 -8.06 -14.60
CA ALA A 93 -4.79 -7.16 -15.74
C ALA A 93 -6.19 -7.22 -16.35
N SER A 94 -6.61 -6.11 -16.98
CA SER A 94 -7.81 -6.04 -17.80
C SER A 94 -7.62 -5.14 -19.01
N TRP A 95 -8.50 -5.28 -20.00
CA TRP A 95 -8.48 -4.50 -21.25
C TRP A 95 -9.82 -3.82 -21.48
N PRO A 96 -10.16 -2.79 -20.68
CA PRO A 96 -11.49 -2.17 -20.72
C PRO A 96 -11.83 -1.51 -22.06
N ARG A 97 -10.80 -1.15 -22.83
CA ARG A 97 -10.95 -0.52 -24.16
C ARG A 97 -10.66 -1.47 -25.32
N GLY A 98 -10.59 -2.79 -25.05
CA GLY A 98 -10.15 -3.78 -26.02
C GLY A 98 -8.62 -3.83 -26.15
N GLY A 99 -8.13 -4.54 -27.18
CA GLY A 99 -6.69 -4.72 -27.39
C GLY A 99 -6.05 -5.79 -26.50
N ARG A 100 -6.87 -6.71 -25.94
CA ARG A 100 -6.31 -7.89 -25.27
C ARG A 100 -5.51 -8.71 -26.27
N PRO A 101 -4.23 -9.00 -26.00
CA PRO A 101 -3.39 -9.83 -26.86
C PRO A 101 -4.00 -11.21 -27.10
N ALA A 102 -3.74 -11.83 -28.26
CA ALA A 102 -4.18 -13.19 -28.55
C ALA A 102 -3.60 -14.22 -27.55
N ILE A 103 -2.36 -14.00 -27.09
CA ILE A 103 -1.73 -14.76 -26.02
C ILE A 103 -1.24 -13.76 -24.97
N PRO A 104 -2.12 -13.36 -24.02
CA PRO A 104 -1.79 -12.33 -23.06
C PRO A 104 -0.81 -12.81 -22.01
N PHE A 105 -0.36 -11.91 -21.16
CA PHE A 105 0.32 -12.18 -19.91
C PHE A 105 -0.42 -13.27 -19.13
N VAL A 106 0.27 -14.38 -18.87
CA VAL A 106 -0.36 -15.65 -18.42
C VAL A 106 -1.16 -15.56 -17.13
N TYR A 107 -0.86 -14.59 -16.28
CA TYR A 107 -1.53 -14.40 -15.00
C TYR A 107 -2.59 -13.29 -15.03
N SER A 108 -2.88 -12.74 -16.20
CA SER A 108 -3.76 -11.58 -16.38
C SER A 108 -5.12 -11.73 -15.68
N ASP A 109 -5.68 -12.93 -15.73
CA ASP A 109 -7.02 -13.22 -15.24
C ASP A 109 -7.04 -13.69 -13.76
N GLU A 110 -5.87 -13.76 -13.12
CA GLU A 110 -5.74 -14.23 -11.75
C GLU A 110 -5.96 -13.08 -10.74
N VAL A 111 -6.24 -13.46 -9.49
CA VAL A 111 -6.32 -12.58 -8.32
C VAL A 111 -5.25 -13.01 -7.33
N TRP A 112 -4.33 -12.11 -6.99
CA TRP A 112 -3.24 -12.39 -6.07
C TRP A 112 -3.31 -11.50 -4.85
N THR A 113 -3.44 -12.08 -3.66
CA THR A 113 -3.57 -11.35 -2.39
C THR A 113 -2.41 -10.38 -2.17
N GLY A 114 -1.19 -10.76 -2.54
CA GLY A 114 -0.04 -9.89 -2.40
C GLY A 114 -0.09 -8.64 -3.26
N VAL A 115 -0.65 -8.73 -4.48
CA VAL A 115 -0.87 -7.56 -5.35
C VAL A 115 -2.04 -6.72 -4.83
N GLU A 116 -3.10 -7.35 -4.33
CA GLU A 116 -4.21 -6.65 -3.69
C GLU A 116 -3.73 -5.81 -2.50
N HIS A 117 -2.95 -6.39 -1.58
CA HIS A 117 -2.35 -5.67 -0.45
C HIS A 117 -1.39 -4.54 -0.91
N GLN A 118 -0.58 -4.80 -1.93
CA GLN A 118 0.34 -3.82 -2.50
C GLN A 118 -0.42 -2.61 -3.07
N VAL A 119 -1.48 -2.85 -3.84
CA VAL A 119 -2.32 -1.79 -4.41
C VAL A 119 -3.03 -1.02 -3.31
N ALA A 120 -3.64 -1.71 -2.34
CA ALA A 120 -4.30 -1.09 -1.20
C ALA A 120 -3.33 -0.23 -0.37
N THR A 121 -2.11 -0.71 -0.12
CA THR A 121 -1.07 0.09 0.54
C THR A 121 -0.73 1.35 -0.24
N THR A 122 -0.57 1.24 -1.56
CA THR A 122 -0.24 2.39 -2.40
C THR A 122 -1.40 3.39 -2.47
N LEU A 123 -2.65 2.91 -2.45
CA LEU A 123 -3.85 3.74 -2.32
C LEU A 123 -3.86 4.54 -1.02
N LEU A 124 -3.51 3.92 0.12
CA LEU A 124 -3.38 4.64 1.41
C LEU A 124 -2.34 5.76 1.32
N TYR A 125 -1.16 5.49 0.79
CA TYR A 125 -0.13 6.52 0.60
C TYR A 125 -0.56 7.64 -0.37
N ALA A 126 -1.47 7.34 -1.30
CA ALA A 126 -2.02 8.33 -2.23
C ALA A 126 -3.24 9.09 -1.67
N GLY A 127 -3.68 8.80 -0.42
CA GLY A 127 -4.85 9.41 0.22
C GLY A 127 -6.19 8.90 -0.32
N LEU A 128 -6.22 7.68 -0.90
CA LEU A 128 -7.39 7.03 -1.47
C LEU A 128 -7.86 5.90 -0.53
N ALA A 129 -8.24 6.27 0.69
CA ALA A 129 -8.52 5.31 1.77
C ALA A 129 -9.77 4.45 1.51
N ASP A 130 -10.82 5.00 0.91
CA ASP A 130 -12.04 4.27 0.62
C ASP A 130 -11.79 3.15 -0.41
N GLU A 131 -11.01 3.44 -1.45
CA GLU A 131 -10.61 2.48 -2.47
C GLU A 131 -9.69 1.39 -1.89
N ALA A 132 -8.79 1.76 -0.99
CA ALA A 132 -7.95 0.79 -0.27
C ALA A 132 -8.80 -0.16 0.58
N LEU A 133 -9.74 0.39 1.34
CA LEU A 133 -10.67 -0.40 2.18
C LEU A 133 -11.59 -1.28 1.33
N LEU A 134 -12.00 -0.84 0.14
CA LEU A 134 -12.76 -1.68 -0.79
C LEU A 134 -11.99 -2.94 -1.15
N ILE A 135 -10.71 -2.80 -1.58
CA ILE A 135 -9.87 -3.95 -1.93
C ILE A 135 -9.67 -4.87 -0.73
N GLU A 136 -9.31 -4.32 0.43
CA GLU A 136 -9.05 -5.12 1.63
C GLU A 136 -10.28 -5.86 2.14
N ARG A 137 -11.45 -5.24 2.13
CA ARG A 137 -12.72 -5.92 2.49
C ARG A 137 -13.03 -7.06 1.54
N THR A 138 -12.86 -6.83 0.23
CA THR A 138 -13.06 -7.85 -0.80
C THR A 138 -12.09 -9.02 -0.60
N LEU A 139 -10.82 -8.75 -0.34
CA LEU A 139 -9.82 -9.76 -0.06
C LEU A 139 -10.14 -10.53 1.23
N ARG A 140 -10.39 -9.81 2.33
CA ARG A 140 -10.67 -10.43 3.64
C ARG A 140 -11.92 -11.28 3.65
N SER A 141 -12.93 -10.99 2.83
CA SER A 141 -14.12 -11.83 2.70
C SER A 141 -13.81 -13.25 2.19
N ARG A 142 -12.72 -13.42 1.43
CA ARG A 142 -12.27 -14.75 0.98
C ARG A 142 -11.52 -15.54 2.06
N TYR A 143 -10.95 -14.85 3.05
CA TYR A 143 -10.10 -15.40 4.12
C TYR A 143 -10.69 -15.13 5.52
N ASP A 144 -12.00 -15.28 5.68
CA ASP A 144 -12.75 -14.94 6.89
C ASP A 144 -12.76 -16.05 7.94
N GLY A 145 -12.14 -17.20 7.64
CA GLY A 145 -12.16 -18.39 8.48
C GLY A 145 -13.32 -19.36 8.17
N THR A 146 -14.27 -18.93 7.34
CA THR A 146 -15.36 -19.77 6.85
C THR A 146 -15.09 -20.25 5.43
N ALA A 147 -14.85 -19.32 4.51
CA ALA A 147 -14.49 -19.63 3.12
C ALA A 147 -13.08 -20.22 3.02
N ARG A 148 -12.09 -19.54 3.60
CA ARG A 148 -10.69 -20.00 3.66
C ARG A 148 -10.06 -19.66 5.00
N SER A 149 -8.98 -20.38 5.33
CA SER A 149 -8.16 -20.08 6.50
C SER A 149 -7.48 -18.72 6.36
N PRO A 150 -7.64 -17.81 7.33
CA PRO A 150 -6.95 -16.52 7.31
C PRO A 150 -5.43 -16.62 7.50
N TRP A 151 -4.93 -17.80 7.85
CA TRP A 151 -3.52 -18.09 8.11
C TRP A 151 -2.83 -18.84 6.97
N ASN A 152 -3.54 -19.11 5.87
CA ASN A 152 -3.04 -19.94 4.79
C ASN A 152 -3.33 -19.33 3.42
N GLU A 153 -2.36 -18.63 2.86
CA GLU A 153 -2.38 -18.23 1.44
C GLU A 153 -2.21 -19.46 0.55
N ILE A 154 -3.18 -19.69 -0.34
CA ILE A 154 -3.24 -20.90 -1.18
C ILE A 154 -2.51 -20.78 -2.52
N GLU A 155 -1.93 -19.63 -2.84
CA GLU A 155 -1.17 -19.45 -4.07
C GLU A 155 0.06 -20.36 -4.09
N CYS A 156 0.33 -21.02 -5.22
CA CYS A 156 1.47 -21.93 -5.42
C CYS A 156 1.60 -23.04 -4.36
N GLY A 157 0.50 -23.49 -3.80
CA GLY A 157 0.44 -24.46 -2.71
C GLY A 157 -0.22 -23.89 -1.48
N ASN A 158 0.46 -23.96 -0.35
CA ASN A 158 -0.05 -23.43 0.93
C ASN A 158 1.00 -22.53 1.58
N HIS A 159 0.53 -21.60 2.41
CA HIS A 159 1.35 -20.65 3.17
C HIS A 159 2.28 -19.81 2.28
N TYR A 160 1.78 -19.36 1.14
CA TYR A 160 2.55 -18.56 0.22
C TYR A 160 2.85 -17.16 0.81
N ALA A 161 4.11 -16.74 0.71
CA ALA A 161 4.60 -15.58 1.46
C ALA A 161 4.20 -14.22 0.85
N ARG A 162 3.58 -14.17 -0.34
CA ARG A 162 3.22 -12.90 -1.00
C ARG A 162 2.24 -12.06 -0.17
N SER A 163 1.37 -12.69 0.62
CA SER A 163 0.47 -12.02 1.55
C SER A 163 1.17 -11.18 2.64
N LEU A 164 2.48 -11.38 2.83
CA LEU A 164 3.31 -10.49 3.68
C LEU A 164 3.31 -9.03 3.21
N ALA A 165 2.92 -8.74 1.97
CA ALA A 165 2.70 -7.36 1.50
C ALA A 165 1.67 -6.60 2.36
N SER A 166 0.80 -7.31 3.11
CA SER A 166 -0.12 -6.73 4.09
C SER A 166 0.54 -5.91 5.20
N TRP A 167 1.80 -6.19 5.53
CA TRP A 167 2.56 -5.37 6.48
C TRP A 167 2.71 -3.91 6.02
N GLY A 168 2.72 -3.68 4.71
CA GLY A 168 2.73 -2.35 4.14
C GLY A 168 1.52 -1.50 4.52
N LEU A 169 0.35 -2.14 4.72
CA LEU A 169 -0.87 -1.45 5.16
C LEU A 169 -0.70 -0.79 6.53
N LEU A 170 -0.04 -1.47 7.47
CA LEU A 170 0.20 -0.93 8.81
C LEU A 170 1.10 0.32 8.74
N LEU A 171 2.15 0.25 7.90
CA LEU A 171 3.04 1.38 7.70
C LEU A 171 2.34 2.53 6.99
N ALA A 172 1.55 2.27 5.96
CA ALA A 172 0.82 3.30 5.24
C ALA A 172 -0.30 3.93 6.10
N ALA A 173 -1.00 3.12 6.91
CA ALA A 173 -2.05 3.63 7.80
C ALA A 173 -1.51 4.53 8.92
N SER A 174 -0.33 4.22 9.45
CA SER A 174 0.33 5.01 10.49
C SER A 174 1.17 6.16 9.93
N GLY A 175 1.61 6.06 8.66
CA GLY A 175 2.66 6.92 8.11
C GLY A 175 3.98 6.80 8.88
N ALA A 176 4.17 5.71 9.66
CA ALA A 176 5.34 5.53 10.49
C ALA A 176 6.61 5.34 9.65
N GLN A 177 7.62 6.17 9.89
CA GLN A 177 8.93 6.09 9.25
C GLN A 177 10.04 6.33 10.28
N TRP A 178 11.07 5.50 10.21
CA TRP A 178 12.29 5.68 10.98
C TRP A 178 13.46 6.03 10.05
N ASP A 179 13.95 7.26 10.15
CA ASP A 179 15.20 7.70 9.53
C ASP A 179 16.33 7.48 10.54
N ALA A 180 17.05 6.37 10.40
CA ALA A 180 18.11 5.99 11.33
C ALA A 180 19.30 6.96 11.30
N PRO A 181 19.79 7.44 10.14
CA PRO A 181 20.82 8.49 10.08
C PRO A 181 20.44 9.78 10.78
N ALA A 182 19.20 10.26 10.56
CA ALA A 182 18.68 11.47 11.19
C ALA A 182 18.13 11.24 12.60
N ARG A 183 18.02 9.97 13.04
CA ARG A 183 17.39 9.55 14.31
C ARG A 183 16.01 10.18 14.49
N THR A 184 15.24 10.23 13.40
CA THR A 184 13.91 10.84 13.36
C THR A 184 12.84 9.75 13.20
N LEU A 185 11.89 9.72 14.12
CA LEU A 185 10.68 8.89 14.03
C LEU A 185 9.50 9.78 13.69
N SER A 186 8.89 9.54 12.54
CA SER A 186 7.76 10.32 12.04
C SER A 186 6.49 9.47 11.91
N PHE A 187 5.34 10.16 12.04
CA PHE A 187 4.00 9.62 11.87
C PHE A 187 3.15 10.59 11.04
N ASP A 188 2.41 10.03 10.09
CA ASP A 188 1.39 10.75 9.32
C ASP A 188 0.16 9.85 9.14
N PRO A 189 -0.56 9.55 10.24
CA PRO A 189 -1.64 8.57 10.22
C PRO A 189 -2.85 9.08 9.46
N ILE A 190 -3.56 8.12 8.82
CA ILE A 190 -4.79 8.39 8.05
C ILE A 190 -5.95 8.86 8.93
N ASP A 191 -5.94 8.51 10.23
CA ASP A 191 -6.95 8.87 11.22
C ASP A 191 -6.33 8.83 12.62
N ASP A 192 -7.07 9.24 13.65
CA ASP A 192 -6.68 9.05 15.03
C ASP A 192 -6.74 7.57 15.42
N GLY A 193 -5.84 7.12 16.30
CA GLY A 193 -5.81 5.74 16.72
C GLY A 193 -4.48 5.29 17.30
N ALA A 194 -4.36 3.97 17.46
CA ALA A 194 -3.15 3.32 17.95
C ALA A 194 -2.46 2.54 16.83
N PHE A 195 -1.19 2.81 16.63
CA PHE A 195 -0.39 2.27 15.54
C PHE A 195 0.89 1.61 16.05
N LEU A 196 1.25 0.49 15.44
CA LEU A 196 2.55 -0.14 15.67
C LEU A 196 3.66 0.73 15.02
N PHE A 197 4.78 0.85 15.72
CA PHE A 197 6.03 1.34 15.12
C PHE A 197 7.21 0.45 15.47
N THR A 198 8.23 0.49 14.63
CA THR A 198 9.52 -0.18 14.86
C THR A 198 10.66 0.73 14.43
N THR A 199 11.76 0.65 15.17
CA THR A 199 13.05 1.24 14.80
C THR A 199 14.13 0.15 14.80
N ASP A 200 15.38 0.50 14.61
CA ASP A 200 16.51 -0.43 14.76
C ASP A 200 16.71 -0.93 16.20
N ARG A 201 16.21 -0.22 17.22
CA ARG A 201 16.45 -0.51 18.64
C ARG A 201 15.23 -0.58 19.52
N ALA A 202 14.06 -0.19 19.01
CA ALA A 202 12.83 -0.17 19.77
C ALA A 202 11.63 -0.56 18.91
N TRP A 203 10.60 -1.05 19.57
CA TRP A 203 9.28 -1.22 19.00
C TRP A 203 8.22 -0.93 20.04
N GLY A 204 7.04 -0.56 19.58
CA GLY A 204 5.98 -0.20 20.47
C GLY A 204 4.74 0.32 19.76
N ARG A 205 3.95 1.07 20.49
CA ARG A 205 2.68 1.62 20.04
C ARG A 205 2.69 3.14 20.11
N ALA A 206 2.22 3.79 19.05
CA ALA A 206 1.97 5.22 18.99
C ALA A 206 0.46 5.46 19.04
N GLU A 207 -0.01 6.21 20.04
CA GLU A 207 -1.41 6.64 20.15
C GLU A 207 -1.51 8.09 19.71
N VAL A 208 -2.35 8.35 18.68
CA VAL A 208 -2.54 9.67 18.08
C VAL A 208 -3.97 10.12 18.32
N HIS A 209 -4.10 11.35 18.84
CA HIS A 209 -5.38 12.04 19.04
C HIS A 209 -5.24 13.51 18.63
N GLY A 210 -5.74 13.85 17.45
CA GLY A 210 -5.54 15.17 16.86
C GLY A 210 -4.04 15.48 16.68
N ASP A 211 -3.57 16.53 17.32
CA ASP A 211 -2.15 16.94 17.30
C ASP A 211 -1.32 16.34 18.45
N GLU A 212 -1.87 15.41 19.21
CA GLU A 212 -1.19 14.75 20.33
C GLU A 212 -0.69 13.36 19.95
N LEU A 213 0.51 13.03 20.39
CA LEU A 213 1.13 11.73 20.23
C LEU A 213 1.59 11.20 21.59
N THR A 214 1.23 9.98 21.95
CA THR A 214 1.80 9.24 23.07
C THR A 214 2.51 7.99 22.56
N LEU A 215 3.77 7.82 22.94
CA LEU A 215 4.57 6.64 22.59
C LEU A 215 4.62 5.67 23.78
N HIS A 216 4.33 4.40 23.52
CA HIS A 216 4.47 3.30 24.47
C HIS A 216 5.54 2.36 23.94
N ILE A 217 6.60 2.14 24.73
CA ILE A 217 7.71 1.28 24.32
C ILE A 217 7.49 -0.12 24.88
N ASP A 218 7.24 -1.09 24.00
CA ASP A 218 7.02 -2.49 24.37
C ASP A 218 8.35 -3.28 24.40
N GLY A 219 9.36 -2.84 23.66
CA GLY A 219 10.69 -3.46 23.67
C GLY A 219 11.80 -2.52 23.22
N GLY A 220 12.98 -2.72 23.79
CA GLY A 220 14.18 -1.96 23.46
C GLY A 220 14.26 -0.58 24.10
N ILE A 221 14.97 0.32 23.43
CA ILE A 221 15.15 1.73 23.83
C ILE A 221 14.97 2.61 22.61
N LEU A 222 13.96 3.48 22.65
CA LEU A 222 13.78 4.53 21.66
C LEU A 222 14.68 5.71 22.02
N ASP A 223 15.70 5.94 21.24
CA ASP A 223 16.65 7.03 21.37
C ASP A 223 16.62 7.84 20.07
N ALA A 224 15.63 8.73 19.96
CA ALA A 224 15.37 9.58 18.80
C ALA A 224 15.77 11.02 19.11
N ASP A 225 16.40 11.68 18.14
CA ASP A 225 16.71 13.12 18.22
C ASP A 225 15.47 13.95 17.89
N GLN A 226 14.55 13.38 17.09
CA GLN A 226 13.33 14.08 16.70
C GLN A 226 12.16 13.10 16.56
N ILE A 227 11.01 13.53 17.08
CA ILE A 227 9.70 12.93 16.80
C ILE A 227 8.92 13.91 15.91
N VAL A 228 8.22 13.42 14.91
CA VAL A 228 7.41 14.23 13.99
C VAL A 228 6.01 13.66 13.87
N LEU A 229 4.98 14.47 14.03
CA LEU A 229 3.58 14.12 13.76
C LEU A 229 3.01 15.07 12.72
N ARG A 230 2.50 14.53 11.60
CA ARG A 230 1.89 15.32 10.52
C ARG A 230 2.79 16.49 10.08
N GLY A 231 4.09 16.23 9.93
CA GLY A 231 5.11 17.21 9.53
C GLY A 231 5.52 18.21 10.62
N ARG A 232 4.99 18.10 11.86
CA ARG A 232 5.32 18.99 12.98
C ARG A 232 6.22 18.31 13.99
N ALA A 233 7.31 18.96 14.37
CA ALA A 233 8.23 18.45 15.39
C ALA A 233 7.57 18.43 16.77
N LEU A 234 7.81 17.35 17.52
CA LEU A 234 7.35 17.15 18.88
C LEU A 234 8.56 17.01 19.80
N PRO A 235 8.56 17.64 20.98
CA PRO A 235 9.68 17.54 21.91
C PRO A 235 9.71 16.14 22.54
N LEU A 236 10.85 15.47 22.48
CA LEU A 236 11.17 14.29 23.28
C LEU A 236 12.41 14.63 24.11
N SER A 237 12.28 14.72 25.42
CA SER A 237 13.33 15.25 26.29
C SER A 237 14.39 14.21 26.67
N GLU A 238 14.07 12.93 26.61
CA GLU A 238 14.96 11.84 26.99
C GLU A 238 14.57 10.53 26.27
N PRO A 239 15.51 9.58 26.11
CA PRO A 239 15.21 8.25 25.58
C PRO A 239 14.18 7.50 26.42
N LEU A 240 13.35 6.69 25.75
CA LEU A 240 12.32 5.87 26.38
C LEU A 240 12.71 4.39 26.30
N ALA A 241 12.71 3.71 27.45
CA ALA A 241 12.99 2.27 27.56
C ALA A 241 11.71 1.42 27.56
N ALA A 242 11.87 0.13 27.37
CA ALA A 242 10.78 -0.84 27.45
C ALA A 242 9.97 -0.71 28.74
N GLY A 243 8.65 -0.72 28.63
CA GLY A 243 7.71 -0.50 29.73
C GLY A 243 7.46 0.97 30.07
N GLN A 244 8.12 1.91 29.39
CA GLN A 244 7.88 3.34 29.56
C GLN A 244 6.92 3.88 28.50
N SER A 245 6.27 4.99 28.84
CA SER A 245 5.48 5.79 27.93
C SER A 245 5.93 7.25 27.96
N SER A 246 5.87 7.93 26.82
CA SER A 246 6.05 9.37 26.82
C SER A 246 4.86 10.05 27.50
N PRO A 247 5.02 11.28 28.02
CA PRO A 247 3.87 12.17 28.20
C PRO A 247 3.18 12.38 26.83
N ALA A 248 1.99 12.98 26.82
CA ALA A 248 1.36 13.40 25.57
C ALA A 248 2.23 14.49 24.90
N LEU A 249 2.87 14.13 23.80
CA LEU A 249 3.72 15.04 23.02
C LEU A 249 2.82 15.94 22.17
N ARG A 250 3.05 17.24 22.22
CA ARG A 250 2.32 18.23 21.42
C ARG A 250 3.30 19.13 20.71
N PRO A 251 2.98 19.61 19.51
CA PRO A 251 3.79 20.60 18.85
C PRO A 251 3.76 21.92 19.64
N ASP A 252 4.84 22.65 19.58
CA ASP A 252 4.85 24.01 20.12
C ASP A 252 3.75 24.86 19.47
N PRO A 253 3.10 25.75 20.23
CA PRO A 253 2.09 26.65 19.67
C PRO A 253 2.71 27.49 18.56
N ILE A 254 2.01 27.58 17.43
CA ILE A 254 2.42 28.47 16.34
C ILE A 254 2.49 29.91 16.92
N PRO A 255 3.62 30.62 16.80
CA PRO A 255 3.67 32.00 17.22
C PRO A 255 2.55 32.79 16.53
N GLN A 256 1.66 33.40 17.32
CA GLN A 256 0.67 34.32 16.76
C GLN A 256 1.43 35.48 16.17
N GLU A 257 1.34 35.68 14.86
CA GLU A 257 1.80 36.92 14.24
C GLU A 257 0.99 38.04 14.91
N THR A 258 1.69 38.85 15.67
CA THR A 258 1.11 40.04 16.28
C THR A 258 0.73 41.02 15.15
N PRO A 259 -0.48 41.51 15.05
CA PRO A 259 -0.96 42.37 13.97
C PRO A 259 -0.19 43.71 13.90
#